data_9ded3e49a537b5556b709225f3eb41ac
#
_entry.id   9ded3e49a537b5556b709225f3eb41ac
#
_cell.length_a   1.000
_cell.length_b   1.000
_cell.length_c   1.000
_cell.angle_alpha   90.00
_cell.angle_beta   90.00
_cell.angle_gamma   90.00
#
_symmetry.space_group_name_H-M   'P 1'
#
loop_
_entity.id
_entity.type
_entity.pdbx_description
1 polymer ?
#
loop_
_entity_poly.entity_id
_entity_poly.type
_entity_poly.pdbx_seq_one_letter_code
_entity_poly.pdbx_strand_id
1 'polypeptide(L)'
;MSQSALLIIDVQQSFQHRPFWQEDDLPAFQQALTRLIAGCQQRGAALVDVLHVSPQGPFSLASGHVQRLPFLTHQADITVHKHVHNALTESGLDAWLRERDINHLIVSGIRTEQCCETTTRVASDLGYRVTFVTEATLTFPMRHPDGEVFTPAQLKRHTE
;
A
#
# COMPACT_ATOMS: atom_id res chain seq x y z
N MET A 1 3.77 4.60 -24.22
CA MET A 1 3.66 3.53 -23.20
C MET A 1 4.18 4.05 -21.87
N SER A 2 3.44 3.85 -20.80
CA SER A 2 3.88 4.31 -19.49
C SER A 2 4.95 3.38 -18.93
N GLN A 3 5.98 3.99 -18.30
CA GLN A 3 7.01 3.27 -17.54
C GLN A 3 6.72 3.36 -16.03
N SER A 4 5.47 3.53 -15.67
CA SER A 4 5.02 3.68 -14.30
C SER A 4 4.22 2.48 -13.83
N ALA A 5 4.27 2.22 -12.54
CA ALA A 5 3.40 1.25 -11.88
C ALA A 5 2.76 1.89 -10.65
N LEU A 6 1.49 1.60 -10.43
CA LEU A 6 0.80 1.91 -9.19
C LEU A 6 0.92 0.72 -8.27
N LEU A 7 1.53 0.92 -7.10
CA LEU A 7 1.58 -0.08 -6.05
C LEU A 7 0.41 0.17 -5.09
N ILE A 8 -0.44 -0.83 -4.94
CA ILE A 8 -1.59 -0.81 -4.03
C ILE A 8 -1.22 -1.76 -2.90
N ILE A 9 -0.72 -1.17 -1.79
CA ILE A 9 -0.03 -1.93 -0.74
C ILE A 9 -0.98 -2.25 0.40
N ASP A 10 -1.15 -3.54 0.67
CA ASP A 10 -1.85 -4.06 1.86
C ASP A 10 -3.28 -3.52 2.05
N VAL A 11 -3.98 -3.25 0.96
CA VAL A 11 -5.40 -2.84 1.00
C VAL A 11 -6.24 -4.11 1.11
N GLN A 12 -6.19 -4.73 2.29
CA GLN A 12 -6.68 -6.09 2.51
C GLN A 12 -7.56 -6.21 3.74
N GLN A 13 -8.41 -7.23 3.71
CA GLN A 13 -9.42 -7.49 4.75
C GLN A 13 -8.78 -7.81 6.11
N SER A 14 -7.56 -8.27 6.12
CA SER A 14 -6.80 -8.58 7.34
C SER A 14 -6.85 -7.43 8.36
N PHE A 15 -6.77 -6.18 7.91
CA PHE A 15 -6.79 -5.01 8.79
C PHE A 15 -8.09 -4.86 9.56
N GLN A 16 -9.22 -5.30 8.99
CA GLN A 16 -10.52 -5.20 9.63
C GLN A 16 -10.60 -6.02 10.93
N HIS A 17 -9.67 -6.94 11.12
CA HIS A 17 -9.58 -7.82 12.29
C HIS A 17 -8.51 -7.39 13.29
N ARG A 18 -7.98 -6.17 13.13
CA ARG A 18 -7.00 -5.62 14.08
C ARG A 18 -7.68 -4.69 15.08
N PRO A 19 -7.17 -4.64 16.34
CA PRO A 19 -7.78 -3.80 17.37
C PRO A 19 -7.80 -2.31 17.04
N PHE A 20 -6.84 -1.83 16.23
CA PHE A 20 -6.74 -0.41 15.88
C PHE A 20 -7.61 -0.02 14.69
N TRP A 21 -8.28 -0.98 14.04
CA TRP A 21 -9.13 -0.68 12.88
C TRP A 21 -10.26 0.28 13.28
N GLN A 22 -10.41 1.34 12.49
CA GLN A 22 -11.53 2.24 12.57
C GLN A 22 -11.77 2.81 11.17
N GLU A 23 -12.94 3.36 10.92
CA GLU A 23 -13.37 3.67 9.57
C GLU A 23 -13.58 5.17 9.34
N ASP A 24 -13.07 6.04 10.23
CA ASP A 24 -13.27 7.47 10.13
C ASP A 24 -12.74 8.04 8.80
N ASP A 25 -11.55 7.62 8.40
CA ASP A 25 -10.90 8.09 7.18
C ASP A 25 -11.11 7.15 5.98
N LEU A 26 -11.84 6.06 6.17
CA LEU A 26 -11.99 5.05 5.14
C LEU A 26 -12.71 5.56 3.89
N PRO A 27 -13.84 6.30 3.99
CA PRO A 27 -14.52 6.79 2.79
C PRO A 27 -13.65 7.71 1.93
N ALA A 28 -12.90 8.62 2.54
CA ALA A 28 -12.00 9.52 1.82
C ALA A 28 -10.87 8.74 1.13
N PHE A 29 -10.30 7.77 1.84
CA PHE A 29 -9.27 6.88 1.29
C PHE A 29 -9.80 6.09 0.09
N GLN A 30 -10.97 5.47 0.22
CA GLN A 30 -11.58 4.70 -0.87
C GLN A 30 -11.80 5.56 -2.10
N GLN A 31 -12.31 6.77 -1.92
CA GLN A 31 -12.55 7.70 -3.02
C GLN A 31 -11.26 8.10 -3.71
N ALA A 32 -10.24 8.47 -2.94
CA ALA A 32 -8.96 8.88 -3.48
C ALA A 32 -8.27 7.74 -4.23
N LEU A 33 -8.27 6.54 -3.65
CA LEU A 33 -7.62 5.38 -4.27
C LEU A 33 -8.36 4.96 -5.54
N THR A 34 -9.68 4.97 -5.53
CA THR A 34 -10.48 4.63 -6.72
C THR A 34 -10.17 5.58 -7.88
N ARG A 35 -10.07 6.88 -7.59
CA ARG A 35 -9.70 7.87 -8.60
C ARG A 35 -8.27 7.67 -9.11
N LEU A 36 -7.36 7.38 -8.21
CA LEU A 36 -5.96 7.13 -8.58
C LEU A 36 -5.83 5.91 -9.49
N ILE A 37 -6.52 4.82 -9.16
CA ILE A 37 -6.53 3.61 -9.99
C ILE A 37 -7.06 3.93 -11.39
N ALA A 38 -8.19 4.63 -11.47
CA ALA A 38 -8.78 4.98 -12.78
C ALA A 38 -7.83 5.86 -13.60
N GLY A 39 -7.19 6.84 -12.99
CA GLY A 39 -6.23 7.70 -13.68
C GLY A 39 -4.99 6.94 -14.18
N CYS A 40 -4.49 6.02 -13.36
CA CYS A 40 -3.33 5.19 -13.74
C CYS A 40 -3.70 4.24 -14.90
N GLN A 41 -4.88 3.64 -14.86
CA GLN A 41 -5.36 2.80 -15.94
C GLN A 41 -5.45 3.56 -17.26
N GLN A 42 -6.00 4.77 -17.24
CA GLN A 42 -6.12 5.60 -18.44
C GLN A 42 -4.77 5.95 -19.04
N ARG A 43 -3.72 6.03 -18.21
CA ARG A 43 -2.37 6.36 -18.65
C ARG A 43 -1.52 5.13 -18.99
N GLY A 44 -2.10 3.94 -18.87
CA GLY A 44 -1.40 2.71 -19.20
C GLY A 44 -0.36 2.28 -18.15
N ALA A 45 -0.44 2.79 -16.92
CA ALA A 45 0.43 2.33 -15.85
C ALA A 45 0.08 0.90 -15.44
N ALA A 46 1.08 0.12 -15.04
CA ALA A 46 0.84 -1.21 -14.49
C ALA A 46 0.18 -1.08 -13.12
N LEU A 47 -0.74 -1.98 -12.81
CA LEU A 47 -1.40 -2.05 -11.50
C LEU A 47 -0.86 -3.25 -10.74
N VAL A 48 -0.29 -3.00 -9.57
CA VAL A 48 0.33 -4.03 -8.73
C VAL A 48 -0.41 -4.11 -7.40
N ASP A 49 -1.00 -5.26 -7.12
CA ASP A 49 -1.53 -5.55 -5.80
C ASP A 49 -0.43 -6.19 -4.95
N VAL A 50 -0.23 -5.63 -3.76
CA VAL A 50 0.72 -6.17 -2.79
C VAL A 50 -0.08 -6.57 -1.55
N LEU A 51 0.05 -7.83 -1.14
CA LEU A 51 -0.63 -8.35 0.05
C LEU A 51 0.41 -8.81 1.07
N HIS A 52 0.21 -8.45 2.32
CA HIS A 52 1.09 -8.84 3.41
C HIS A 52 0.64 -10.17 4.00
N VAL A 53 1.59 -11.08 4.20
CA VAL A 53 1.33 -12.41 4.77
C VAL A 53 2.20 -12.58 6.01
N SER A 54 1.59 -13.00 7.10
CA SER A 54 2.27 -13.34 8.36
C SER A 54 2.01 -14.80 8.73
N PRO A 55 2.85 -15.41 9.58
CA PRO A 55 2.66 -16.83 9.94
C PRO A 55 1.36 -17.09 10.71
N GLN A 56 0.87 -16.10 11.46
CA GLN A 56 -0.27 -16.25 12.37
C GLN A 56 -1.17 -15.01 12.31
N GLY A 57 -2.41 -15.18 12.79
CA GLY A 57 -3.36 -14.09 12.94
C GLY A 57 -4.08 -13.72 11.66
N PRO A 58 -4.70 -12.53 11.62
CA PRO A 58 -5.52 -12.11 10.48
C PRO A 58 -4.75 -11.95 9.16
N PHE A 59 -3.44 -11.82 9.22
CA PHE A 59 -2.59 -11.74 8.03
C PHE A 59 -2.05 -13.09 7.60
N SER A 60 -2.44 -14.19 8.23
CA SER A 60 -2.07 -15.53 7.77
C SER A 60 -2.95 -15.97 6.61
N LEU A 61 -2.38 -16.76 5.71
CA LEU A 61 -3.17 -17.32 4.60
C LEU A 61 -4.32 -18.20 5.13
N ALA A 62 -4.09 -18.92 6.23
CA ALA A 62 -5.10 -19.78 6.84
C ALA A 62 -6.31 -19.01 7.38
N SER A 63 -6.16 -17.72 7.69
CA SER A 63 -7.26 -16.91 8.21
C SER A 63 -8.38 -16.65 7.18
N GLY A 64 -8.05 -16.73 5.90
CA GLY A 64 -8.96 -16.36 4.82
C GLY A 64 -9.08 -14.85 4.59
N HIS A 65 -8.34 -14.02 5.35
CA HIS A 65 -8.45 -12.56 5.29
C HIS A 65 -7.38 -11.89 4.44
N VAL A 66 -6.45 -12.66 3.85
CA VAL A 66 -5.45 -12.12 2.92
C VAL A 66 -6.09 -11.98 1.55
N GLN A 67 -7.01 -11.02 1.46
CA GLN A 67 -7.78 -10.69 0.26
C GLN A 67 -7.98 -9.18 0.22
N ARG A 68 -8.10 -8.63 -0.99
CA ARG A 68 -8.37 -7.19 -1.17
C ARG A 68 -9.64 -6.78 -0.45
N LEU A 69 -9.67 -5.52 0.03
CA LEU A 69 -10.92 -4.93 0.48
C LEU A 69 -11.93 -4.89 -0.69
N PRO A 70 -13.22 -5.14 -0.42
CA PRO A 70 -14.20 -5.34 -1.51
C PRO A 70 -14.40 -4.16 -2.45
N PHE A 71 -14.07 -2.93 -2.04
CA PHE A 71 -14.23 -1.77 -2.91
C PHE A 71 -13.26 -1.77 -4.11
N LEU A 72 -12.19 -2.54 -4.04
CA LEU A 72 -11.23 -2.66 -5.13
C LEU A 72 -11.79 -3.61 -6.19
N THR A 73 -12.04 -3.08 -7.37
CA THR A 73 -12.65 -3.84 -8.49
C THR A 73 -11.74 -3.93 -9.71
N HIS A 74 -10.55 -3.31 -9.65
CA HIS A 74 -9.60 -3.36 -10.76
C HIS A 74 -9.02 -4.76 -10.94
N GLN A 75 -8.54 -5.02 -12.16
CA GLN A 75 -7.74 -6.20 -12.45
C GLN A 75 -6.27 -5.83 -12.32
N ALA A 76 -5.56 -6.49 -11.42
CA ALA A 76 -4.13 -6.27 -11.26
C ALA A 76 -3.34 -6.96 -12.37
N ASP A 77 -2.24 -6.33 -12.80
CA ASP A 77 -1.29 -6.95 -13.73
C ASP A 77 -0.47 -8.03 -13.02
N ILE A 78 -0.23 -7.84 -11.74
CA ILE A 78 0.40 -8.84 -10.87
C ILE A 78 -0.08 -8.65 -9.44
N THR A 79 -0.16 -9.74 -8.69
CA THR A 79 -0.34 -9.74 -7.24
C THR A 79 0.88 -10.41 -6.62
N VAL A 80 1.54 -9.71 -5.69
CA VAL A 80 2.68 -10.27 -4.95
C VAL A 80 2.36 -10.38 -3.47
N HIS A 81 2.96 -11.36 -2.81
CA HIS A 81 2.90 -11.52 -1.36
C HIS A 81 4.22 -11.08 -0.76
N LYS A 82 4.16 -10.31 0.30
CA LYS A 82 5.36 -9.91 1.05
C LYS A 82 5.23 -10.31 2.52
N HIS A 83 6.37 -10.47 3.17
CA HIS A 83 6.46 -10.86 4.59
C HIS A 83 7.21 -9.80 5.40
N VAL A 84 7.67 -8.76 4.77
CA VAL A 84 8.40 -7.62 5.37
C VAL A 84 7.70 -6.32 4.98
N HIS A 85 8.10 -5.20 5.60
CA HIS A 85 7.41 -3.93 5.35
C HIS A 85 7.51 -3.46 3.90
N ASN A 86 8.72 -3.50 3.30
CA ASN A 86 8.84 -3.05 1.92
C ASN A 86 8.35 -4.10 0.94
N ALA A 87 7.77 -3.64 -0.16
CA ALA A 87 7.14 -4.51 -1.14
C ALA A 87 8.10 -5.04 -2.21
N LEU A 88 9.38 -4.64 -2.21
CA LEU A 88 10.24 -4.80 -3.38
C LEU A 88 11.24 -5.94 -3.26
N THR A 89 11.86 -6.11 -2.07
CA THR A 89 13.11 -6.88 -2.00
C THR A 89 12.95 -8.38 -1.86
N GLU A 90 11.92 -8.87 -1.14
CA GLU A 90 11.78 -10.33 -0.97
C GLU A 90 10.60 -10.91 -1.75
N SER A 91 9.74 -10.07 -2.29
CA SER A 91 8.53 -10.49 -2.99
C SER A 91 8.74 -10.86 -4.46
N GLY A 92 9.90 -10.54 -5.00
CA GLY A 92 10.17 -10.67 -6.44
C GLY A 92 9.67 -9.49 -7.27
N LEU A 93 9.07 -8.47 -6.65
CA LEU A 93 8.47 -7.35 -7.38
C LEU A 93 9.52 -6.51 -8.10
N ASP A 94 10.68 -6.27 -7.47
CA ASP A 94 11.73 -5.48 -8.12
C ASP A 94 12.15 -6.09 -9.45
N ALA A 95 12.36 -7.39 -9.50
CA ALA A 95 12.72 -8.08 -10.75
C ALA A 95 11.61 -7.96 -11.80
N TRP A 96 10.36 -8.13 -11.40
CA TRP A 96 9.21 -8.02 -12.30
C TRP A 96 9.11 -6.62 -12.92
N LEU A 97 9.36 -5.59 -12.12
CA LEU A 97 9.34 -4.20 -12.58
C LEU A 97 10.49 -3.92 -13.56
N ARG A 98 11.69 -4.40 -13.22
CA ARG A 98 12.89 -4.20 -14.05
C ARG A 98 12.75 -4.85 -15.42
N GLU A 99 12.19 -6.05 -15.46
CA GLU A 99 11.95 -6.77 -16.72
C GLU A 99 11.02 -6.01 -17.68
N ARG A 100 10.21 -5.08 -17.14
CA ARG A 100 9.26 -4.28 -17.91
C ARG A 100 9.71 -2.85 -18.11
N ASP A 101 10.95 -2.54 -17.76
CA ASP A 101 11.51 -1.19 -17.85
C ASP A 101 10.68 -0.15 -17.07
N ILE A 102 10.05 -0.57 -15.99
CA ILE A 102 9.31 0.35 -15.12
C ILE A 102 10.31 1.03 -14.18
N ASN A 103 10.34 2.36 -14.23
CA ASN A 103 11.28 3.17 -13.46
C ASN A 103 10.61 4.19 -12.55
N HIS A 104 9.28 4.28 -12.56
CA HIS A 104 8.51 5.19 -11.73
C HIS A 104 7.43 4.42 -10.99
N LEU A 105 7.43 4.55 -9.67
CA LEU A 105 6.46 3.90 -8.79
C LEU A 105 5.57 4.95 -8.14
N ILE A 106 4.27 4.71 -8.20
CA ILE A 106 3.25 5.51 -7.52
C ILE A 106 2.77 4.69 -6.35
N VAL A 107 2.90 5.21 -5.12
CA VAL A 107 2.67 4.44 -3.90
C VAL A 107 1.35 4.83 -3.27
N SER A 108 0.54 3.82 -2.97
CA SER A 108 -0.73 3.93 -2.26
C SER A 108 -0.90 2.74 -1.32
N GLY A 109 -1.84 2.81 -0.40
CA GLY A 109 -2.21 1.66 0.43
C GLY A 109 -2.25 1.92 1.93
N ILE A 110 -1.97 0.90 2.73
CA ILE A 110 -2.05 0.87 4.20
C ILE A 110 -0.74 0.27 4.77
N ARG A 111 -0.18 0.73 5.84
CA ARG A 111 -0.40 2.00 6.56
C ARG A 111 0.58 3.03 6.02
N THR A 112 0.15 4.27 6.03
CA THR A 112 0.92 5.40 5.48
C THR A 112 2.37 5.41 5.97
N GLU A 113 2.60 5.40 7.28
CA GLU A 113 3.91 5.56 7.89
C GLU A 113 4.68 4.24 8.06
N GLN A 114 4.12 3.13 7.61
CA GLN A 114 4.75 1.81 7.72
C GLN A 114 5.06 1.24 6.35
N CYS A 115 4.24 0.33 5.83
CA CYS A 115 4.54 -0.35 4.58
C CYS A 115 4.63 0.61 3.40
N CYS A 116 3.82 1.67 3.37
CA CYS A 116 3.85 2.63 2.28
C CYS A 116 5.12 3.50 2.33
N GLU A 117 5.45 4.08 3.47
CA GLU A 117 6.65 4.91 3.60
C GLU A 117 7.91 4.07 3.42
N THR A 118 7.97 2.89 4.05
CA THR A 118 9.13 2.01 3.93
C THR A 118 9.38 1.61 2.48
N THR A 119 8.33 1.23 1.76
CA THR A 119 8.45 0.89 0.33
C THR A 119 8.95 2.08 -0.48
N THR A 120 8.46 3.28 -0.18
CA THR A 120 8.90 4.51 -0.87
C THR A 120 10.39 4.76 -0.69
N ARG A 121 10.89 4.63 0.54
CA ARG A 121 12.31 4.85 0.84
C ARG A 121 13.18 3.79 0.18
N VAL A 122 12.80 2.52 0.26
CA VAL A 122 13.53 1.43 -0.39
C VAL A 122 13.52 1.61 -1.92
N ALA A 123 12.37 1.98 -2.49
CA ALA A 123 12.27 2.21 -3.93
C ALA A 123 13.23 3.32 -4.38
N SER A 124 13.31 4.41 -3.63
CA SER A 124 14.24 5.50 -3.91
C SER A 124 15.69 5.02 -3.86
N ASP A 125 16.04 4.23 -2.85
CA ASP A 125 17.39 3.67 -2.72
C ASP A 125 17.73 2.73 -3.87
N LEU A 126 16.74 2.03 -4.42
CA LEU A 126 16.93 1.12 -5.55
C LEU A 126 16.96 1.86 -6.91
N GLY A 127 16.79 3.17 -6.91
CA GLY A 127 16.91 4.00 -8.10
C GLY A 127 15.61 4.31 -8.82
N TYR A 128 14.45 3.95 -8.25
CA TYR A 128 13.17 4.34 -8.82
C TYR A 128 12.86 5.81 -8.55
N ARG A 129 12.20 6.46 -9.50
CA ARG A 129 11.48 7.69 -9.23
C ARG A 129 10.19 7.32 -8.51
N VAL A 130 9.85 8.02 -7.43
CA VAL A 130 8.69 7.66 -6.61
C VAL A 130 7.76 8.86 -6.43
N THR A 131 6.47 8.59 -6.57
CA THR A 131 5.40 9.52 -6.21
C THR A 131 4.60 8.88 -5.06
N PHE A 132 4.64 9.50 -3.91
CA PHE A 132 3.90 9.06 -2.73
C PHE A 132 2.57 9.84 -2.68
N VAL A 133 1.44 9.13 -2.82
CA VAL A 133 0.12 9.77 -2.86
C VAL A 133 -0.54 9.64 -1.50
N THR A 134 -0.32 10.63 -0.64
CA THR A 134 -0.76 10.57 0.77
C THR A 134 -2.27 10.40 0.88
N GLU A 135 -3.06 11.05 0.02
CA GLU A 135 -4.53 10.95 0.04
C GLU A 135 -5.02 9.54 -0.25
N ALA A 136 -4.23 8.78 -1.01
CA ALA A 136 -4.54 7.38 -1.33
C ALA A 136 -3.83 6.41 -0.38
N THR A 137 -3.50 6.86 0.82
CA THR A 137 -3.02 6.01 1.91
C THR A 137 -3.95 6.11 3.10
N LEU A 138 -3.97 5.05 3.92
CA LEU A 138 -4.78 4.99 5.13
C LEU A 138 -3.89 4.64 6.31
N THR A 139 -4.12 5.29 7.43
CA THR A 139 -3.49 4.92 8.70
C THR A 139 -4.47 5.14 9.86
N PHE A 140 -4.02 4.85 11.05
CA PHE A 140 -4.84 4.80 12.25
C PHE A 140 -4.13 5.56 13.37
N PRO A 141 -4.87 6.04 14.39
CA PRO A 141 -4.23 6.69 15.53
C PRO A 141 -3.17 5.78 16.15
N MET A 142 -2.04 6.36 16.53
CA MET A 142 -0.96 5.65 17.18
C MET A 142 -0.84 6.17 18.62
N ARG A 143 -0.94 5.26 19.60
CA ARG A 143 -0.83 5.62 21.00
C ARG A 143 0.58 5.34 21.51
N HIS A 144 1.23 6.36 22.01
CA HIS A 144 2.52 6.22 22.67
C HIS A 144 2.32 5.66 24.09
N PRO A 145 3.31 4.93 24.66
CA PRO A 145 3.21 4.40 26.02
C PRO A 145 2.92 5.45 27.10
N ASP A 146 3.30 6.71 26.88
CA ASP A 146 3.00 7.82 27.82
C ASP A 146 1.55 8.30 27.74
N GLY A 147 0.74 7.73 26.85
CA GLY A 147 -0.67 8.09 26.67
C GLY A 147 -0.92 9.10 25.56
N GLU A 148 0.12 9.72 25.00
CA GLU A 148 -0.04 10.63 23.86
C GLU A 148 -0.56 9.88 22.63
N VAL A 149 -1.46 10.50 21.89
CA VAL A 149 -2.02 9.93 20.67
C VAL A 149 -1.60 10.76 19.46
N PHE A 150 -0.98 10.10 18.48
CA PHE A 150 -0.69 10.70 17.18
C PHE A 150 -1.85 10.40 16.25
N THR A 151 -2.47 11.46 15.72
CA THR A 151 -3.61 11.31 14.80
C THR A 151 -3.14 10.87 13.42
N PRO A 152 -4.03 10.27 12.59
CA PRO A 152 -3.69 9.98 11.20
C PRO A 152 -3.19 11.22 10.45
N ALA A 153 -3.78 12.38 10.67
CA ALA A 153 -3.34 13.62 10.02
C ALA A 153 -1.91 13.99 10.41
N GLN A 154 -1.54 13.82 11.69
CA GLN A 154 -0.17 14.08 12.15
C GLN A 154 0.82 13.10 11.52
N LEU A 155 0.47 11.81 11.46
CA LEU A 155 1.33 10.78 10.87
C LEU A 155 1.54 11.04 9.39
N LYS A 156 0.49 11.39 8.65
CA LYS A 156 0.60 11.71 7.23
C LYS A 156 1.47 12.94 6.99
N ARG A 157 1.27 13.98 7.79
CA ARG A 157 2.06 15.20 7.68
C ARG A 157 3.55 14.94 7.86
N HIS A 158 3.91 14.01 8.73
CA HIS A 158 5.31 13.65 8.95
C HIS A 158 5.92 12.96 7.72
N THR A 159 5.11 12.23 6.93
CA THR A 159 5.59 11.51 5.74
C THR A 159 5.64 12.37 4.49
N GLU A 160 4.98 13.50 4.48
CA GLU A 160 4.97 14.47 3.37
C GLU A 160 6.24 15.31 3.33
#